data_adb7220baa0e2613ef021479c7a59bce
#
_entry.id   adb7220baa0e2613ef021479c7a59bce
#
_cell.length_a   1.000
_cell.length_b   1.000
_cell.length_c   1.000
_cell.angle_alpha   90.00
_cell.angle_beta   90.00
_cell.angle_gamma   90.00
#
_symmetry.space_group_name_H-M   'P 1'
#
loop_
_entity.id
_entity.type
_entity.pdbx_description
1 polymer ?
#
loop_
_entity_poly.entity_id
_entity_poly.type
_entity_poly.pdbx_seq_one_letter_code
_entity_poly.pdbx_strand_id
1 'polypeptide(L)'
;MRPSSDSNSDVDLWMRKISEEGYKGCSVSVAAFVSMVHELAAEAAKLVDIAEDDLLGRIENLETLRVIKRSERINGYIEPSDATWQRVSIYVNDGLWMLLAELPLLFLSSVTIKTGGVSSPSGDPRISRQDVIRRTVEILEAYWSGETPPSLMDLQYDDESAQSRIAAQICWSSRQFVVAHELGHLLVHAYPERIGDDITATVHRVGRTYAEYLASLNIDDDLRRAACSKWLDEFAADRVALRLCINLNEHGGVKQVVASAAQLALLVTLLIEKLFEVRYGRSLSELSQEQRRMDHPPTKMRLEVLRGYIREALPDVFGQLFEDIANEASNRL
;
A
#
# COMPACT_ATOMS: atom_id res chain seq x y z
N MET A 1 23.05 -27.90 13.92
CA MET A 1 22.96 -27.96 12.45
C MET A 1 22.89 -26.54 11.97
N ARG A 2 23.83 -26.05 11.19
CA ARG A 2 23.73 -24.73 10.58
C ARG A 2 22.66 -24.81 9.49
N PRO A 3 21.72 -23.86 9.37
CA PRO A 3 20.83 -23.82 8.23
C PRO A 3 21.67 -23.65 6.98
N SER A 4 21.32 -24.39 5.94
CA SER A 4 22.03 -24.38 4.67
C SER A 4 21.95 -22.97 4.05
N SER A 5 23.05 -22.55 3.46
CA SER A 5 23.19 -21.27 2.72
C SER A 5 22.31 -21.17 1.46
N ASP A 6 21.47 -22.18 1.22
CA ASP A 6 20.71 -22.33 -0.03
C ASP A 6 19.40 -21.54 -0.06
N SER A 7 18.86 -21.12 1.13
CA SER A 7 17.59 -20.38 1.16
C SER A 7 17.68 -18.96 0.56
N ASN A 8 18.86 -18.32 0.62
CA ASN A 8 19.05 -17.02 -0.02
C ASN A 8 19.16 -17.13 -1.54
N SER A 9 19.67 -18.26 -2.06
CA SER A 9 19.78 -18.51 -3.49
C SER A 9 18.39 -18.69 -4.14
N ASP A 10 17.44 -19.27 -3.43
CA ASP A 10 16.10 -19.51 -3.94
C ASP A 10 15.26 -18.23 -3.99
N VAL A 11 15.42 -17.35 -3.01
CA VAL A 11 14.83 -16.00 -3.04
C VAL A 11 15.41 -15.19 -4.18
N ASP A 12 16.74 -15.17 -4.32
CA ASP A 12 17.44 -14.46 -5.39
C ASP A 12 17.08 -15.04 -6.78
N LEU A 13 16.90 -16.36 -6.89
CA LEU A 13 16.53 -17.02 -8.12
C LEU A 13 15.08 -16.69 -8.51
N TRP A 14 14.16 -16.73 -7.55
CA TRP A 14 12.77 -16.32 -7.75
C TRP A 14 12.70 -14.83 -8.13
N MET A 15 13.44 -14.00 -7.43
CA MET A 15 13.60 -12.59 -7.68
C MET A 15 14.06 -12.32 -9.13
N ARG A 16 15.07 -13.05 -9.62
CA ARG A 16 15.55 -12.94 -11.01
C ARG A 16 14.52 -13.43 -12.02
N LYS A 17 13.88 -14.58 -11.78
CA LYS A 17 12.90 -15.17 -12.67
C LYS A 17 11.71 -14.25 -12.94
N ILE A 18 11.16 -13.62 -11.90
CA ILE A 18 10.10 -12.63 -12.04
C ILE A 18 10.60 -11.36 -12.75
N SER A 19 11.87 -10.98 -12.54
CA SER A 19 12.49 -9.83 -13.20
C SER A 19 12.67 -10.05 -14.71
N GLU A 20 12.94 -11.26 -15.16
CA GLU A 20 13.22 -11.57 -16.57
C GLU A 20 11.95 -11.81 -17.40
N GLU A 21 10.90 -12.40 -16.81
CA GLU A 21 9.72 -12.81 -17.55
C GLU A 21 8.63 -11.73 -17.66
N GLY A 22 8.67 -10.67 -16.85
CA GLY A 22 7.74 -9.54 -16.86
C GLY A 22 6.26 -9.95 -16.87
N TYR A 23 5.45 -9.33 -16.04
CA TYR A 23 4.01 -9.62 -16.01
C TYR A 23 3.34 -9.14 -17.31
N LYS A 24 2.89 -10.05 -18.15
CA LYS A 24 2.34 -9.75 -19.48
C LYS A 24 0.94 -9.11 -19.49
N GLY A 25 0.32 -8.88 -18.33
CA GLY A 25 -1.10 -8.54 -18.25
C GLY A 25 -1.47 -7.14 -17.74
N CYS A 26 -0.61 -6.45 -17.03
CA CYS A 26 -0.94 -5.13 -16.46
C CYS A 26 0.19 -4.15 -16.69
N SER A 27 0.15 -3.46 -17.84
CA SER A 27 1.01 -2.31 -18.03
C SER A 27 0.48 -1.14 -17.18
N VAL A 28 1.28 -0.65 -16.25
CA VAL A 28 1.04 0.66 -15.65
C VAL A 28 1.08 1.67 -16.79
N SER A 29 -0.04 2.35 -17.05
CA SER A 29 -0.04 3.43 -18.03
C SER A 29 0.83 4.56 -17.51
N VAL A 30 1.93 4.86 -18.23
CA VAL A 30 2.82 5.98 -17.86
C VAL A 30 2.02 7.28 -17.76
N ALA A 31 1.11 7.53 -18.70
CA ALA A 31 0.27 8.71 -18.67
C ALA A 31 -0.62 8.80 -17.43
N ALA A 32 -1.24 7.68 -17.02
CA ALA A 32 -2.06 7.64 -15.81
C ALA A 32 -1.23 7.84 -14.53
N PHE A 33 -0.03 7.29 -14.48
CA PHE A 33 0.89 7.51 -13.36
C PHE A 33 1.34 8.96 -13.28
N VAL A 34 1.77 9.55 -14.40
CA VAL A 34 2.20 10.95 -14.46
C VAL A 34 1.07 11.88 -14.05
N SER A 35 -0.17 11.67 -14.54
CA SER A 35 -1.34 12.43 -14.11
C SER A 35 -1.55 12.33 -12.60
N MET A 36 -1.47 11.13 -12.04
CA MET A 36 -1.63 10.89 -10.60
C MET A 36 -0.56 11.61 -9.78
N VAL A 37 0.71 11.58 -10.21
CA VAL A 37 1.80 12.29 -9.53
C VAL A 37 1.57 13.80 -9.57
N HIS A 38 1.14 14.37 -10.70
CA HIS A 38 0.82 15.80 -10.81
C HIS A 38 -0.32 16.20 -9.86
N GLU A 39 -1.43 15.44 -9.85
CA GLU A 39 -2.56 15.71 -8.97
C GLU A 39 -2.13 15.69 -7.49
N LEU A 40 -1.37 14.68 -7.09
CA LEU A 40 -0.87 14.55 -5.71
C LEU A 40 0.18 15.63 -5.37
N ALA A 41 1.05 15.99 -6.33
CA ALA A 41 2.04 17.03 -6.13
C ALA A 41 1.38 18.42 -5.95
N ALA A 42 0.30 18.70 -6.68
CA ALA A 42 -0.47 19.92 -6.49
C ALA A 42 -1.05 20.02 -5.07
N GLU A 43 -1.61 18.94 -4.53
CA GLU A 43 -2.11 18.91 -3.14
C GLU A 43 -0.96 18.96 -2.11
N ALA A 44 0.14 18.28 -2.39
CA ALA A 44 1.32 18.29 -1.54
C ALA A 44 1.95 19.69 -1.48
N ALA A 45 2.03 20.39 -2.61
CA ALA A 45 2.54 21.75 -2.69
C ALA A 45 1.69 22.74 -1.86
N LYS A 46 0.35 22.60 -1.93
CA LYS A 46 -0.57 23.38 -1.05
C LYS A 46 -0.33 23.07 0.42
N LEU A 47 -0.12 21.79 0.76
CA LEU A 47 0.10 21.38 2.15
C LEU A 47 1.34 22.03 2.77
N VAL A 48 2.41 22.18 1.98
CA VAL A 48 3.68 22.77 2.44
C VAL A 48 3.91 24.21 1.97
N ASP A 49 2.90 24.85 1.38
CA ASP A 49 2.91 26.26 0.93
C ASP A 49 4.11 26.58 0.01
N ILE A 50 4.24 25.82 -1.09
CA ILE A 50 5.23 26.05 -2.15
C ILE A 50 4.56 26.02 -3.53
N ALA A 51 5.29 26.40 -4.58
CA ALA A 51 4.81 26.23 -5.94
C ALA A 51 4.83 24.73 -6.33
N GLU A 52 3.84 24.30 -7.11
CA GLU A 52 3.77 22.91 -7.62
C GLU A 52 5.02 22.56 -8.44
N ASP A 53 5.48 23.46 -9.32
CA ASP A 53 6.66 23.27 -10.14
C ASP A 53 7.93 23.05 -9.31
N ASP A 54 8.04 23.67 -8.14
CA ASP A 54 9.17 23.45 -7.22
C ASP A 54 9.18 22.03 -6.65
N LEU A 55 8.01 21.45 -6.37
CA LEU A 55 7.89 20.08 -5.91
C LEU A 55 8.12 19.09 -7.05
N LEU A 56 7.49 19.30 -8.20
CA LEU A 56 7.66 18.45 -9.39
C LEU A 56 9.10 18.46 -9.88
N GLY A 57 9.78 19.62 -9.83
CA GLY A 57 11.19 19.75 -10.18
C GLY A 57 12.15 18.91 -9.33
N ARG A 58 11.69 18.39 -8.19
CA ARG A 58 12.45 17.43 -7.36
C ARG A 58 12.30 15.98 -7.80
N ILE A 59 11.31 15.64 -8.62
CA ILE A 59 11.03 14.26 -9.06
C ILE A 59 11.74 14.03 -10.39
N GLU A 60 12.87 13.35 -10.37
CA GLU A 60 13.75 13.17 -11.53
C GLU A 60 13.17 12.26 -12.61
N ASN A 61 12.32 11.33 -12.25
CA ASN A 61 11.78 10.31 -13.16
C ASN A 61 10.30 10.51 -13.52
N LEU A 62 9.82 11.75 -13.43
CA LEU A 62 8.40 12.05 -13.69
C LEU A 62 7.96 11.61 -15.10
N GLU A 63 8.82 11.82 -16.10
CA GLU A 63 8.53 11.44 -17.50
C GLU A 63 8.86 9.98 -17.82
N THR A 64 9.65 9.32 -16.99
CA THR A 64 10.10 7.94 -17.18
C THR A 64 9.73 7.11 -15.99
N LEU A 65 8.45 6.71 -15.93
CA LEU A 65 7.99 5.78 -14.89
C LEU A 65 8.94 4.59 -14.79
N ARG A 66 9.65 4.51 -13.68
CA ARG A 66 10.44 3.33 -13.37
C ARG A 66 9.56 2.33 -12.64
N VAL A 67 9.07 1.37 -13.38
CA VAL A 67 8.36 0.22 -12.82
C VAL A 67 9.41 -0.71 -12.26
N ILE A 68 9.34 -0.93 -10.95
CA ILE A 68 10.15 -1.96 -10.32
C ILE A 68 9.46 -3.28 -10.60
N LYS A 69 10.24 -4.19 -11.10
CA LYS A 69 9.82 -5.57 -11.21
C LYS A 69 9.63 -6.13 -9.79
N ARG A 70 8.65 -7.01 -9.61
CA ARG A 70 8.24 -7.65 -8.32
C ARG A 70 9.38 -8.14 -7.44
N SER A 71 10.51 -8.39 -8.07
CA SER A 71 11.69 -9.00 -7.49
C SER A 71 12.47 -8.13 -6.51
N GLU A 72 12.30 -6.82 -6.53
CA GLU A 72 13.21 -5.94 -5.81
C GLU A 72 12.61 -5.46 -4.49
N ARG A 73 11.32 -5.18 -4.45
CA ARG A 73 10.60 -4.79 -3.23
C ARG A 73 9.10 -5.09 -3.37
N ILE A 74 8.43 -5.33 -2.26
CA ILE A 74 6.99 -5.60 -2.21
C ILE A 74 6.17 -4.35 -2.53
N ASN A 75 6.67 -3.18 -2.12
CA ASN A 75 6.00 -1.88 -2.25
C ASN A 75 6.63 -1.00 -3.33
N GLY A 76 6.00 0.14 -3.65
CA GLY A 76 6.70 1.27 -4.21
C GLY A 76 7.82 1.74 -3.28
N TYR A 77 8.71 2.58 -3.77
CA TYR A 77 9.66 3.30 -2.92
C TYR A 77 10.11 4.60 -3.58
N ILE A 78 10.58 5.51 -2.75
CA ILE A 78 11.24 6.73 -3.16
C ILE A 78 12.72 6.63 -2.85
N GLU A 79 13.56 7.05 -3.80
CA GLU A 79 14.99 7.06 -3.65
C GLU A 79 15.53 8.48 -3.80
N PRO A 80 16.09 9.06 -2.73
CA PRO A 80 16.73 10.35 -2.84
C PRO A 80 18.08 10.20 -3.56
N SER A 81 18.38 11.12 -4.47
CA SER A 81 19.65 11.17 -5.18
C SER A 81 20.79 11.64 -4.25
N ASP A 82 20.43 12.29 -3.13
CA ASP A 82 21.36 12.74 -2.11
C ASP A 82 20.69 12.81 -0.72
N ALA A 83 21.47 13.03 0.32
CA ALA A 83 20.98 13.11 1.70
C ALA A 83 20.10 14.34 1.98
N THR A 84 20.01 15.29 1.07
CA THR A 84 19.23 16.54 1.24
C THR A 84 17.80 16.44 0.73
N TRP A 85 17.43 15.34 0.08
CA TRP A 85 16.13 15.14 -0.56
C TRP A 85 15.76 16.23 -1.58
N GLN A 86 16.78 16.88 -2.19
CA GLN A 86 16.56 17.89 -3.23
C GLN A 86 16.07 17.26 -4.52
N ARG A 87 16.46 16.01 -4.77
CA ARG A 87 16.06 15.23 -5.94
C ARG A 87 15.72 13.81 -5.52
N VAL A 88 14.64 13.30 -6.06
CA VAL A 88 14.11 11.97 -5.74
C VAL A 88 13.62 11.25 -6.98
N SER A 89 13.66 9.94 -6.96
CA SER A 89 12.99 9.09 -7.94
C SER A 89 11.92 8.26 -7.25
N ILE A 90 10.72 8.22 -7.83
CA ILE A 90 9.60 7.40 -7.35
C ILE A 90 9.52 6.12 -8.18
N TYR A 91 9.43 4.99 -7.50
CA TYR A 91 9.33 3.68 -8.11
C TYR A 91 8.03 3.00 -7.70
N VAL A 92 7.40 2.32 -8.64
CA VAL A 92 6.14 1.59 -8.42
C VAL A 92 6.35 0.11 -8.67
N ASN A 93 5.90 -0.72 -7.75
CA ASN A 93 5.92 -2.17 -7.93
C ASN A 93 4.77 -2.62 -8.83
N ASP A 94 5.12 -3.22 -9.99
CA ASP A 94 4.15 -3.67 -11.00
C ASP A 94 3.15 -4.70 -10.43
N GLY A 95 3.64 -5.64 -9.64
CA GLY A 95 2.77 -6.66 -9.04
C GLY A 95 1.80 -6.08 -8.01
N LEU A 96 2.26 -5.16 -7.14
CA LEU A 96 1.38 -4.46 -6.21
C LEU A 96 0.33 -3.65 -6.98
N TRP A 97 0.76 -2.95 -8.05
CA TRP A 97 -0.13 -2.16 -8.89
C TRP A 97 -1.24 -2.99 -9.52
N MET A 98 -0.90 -4.22 -9.95
CA MET A 98 -1.87 -5.19 -10.45
C MET A 98 -2.83 -5.65 -9.35
N LEU A 99 -2.31 -6.05 -8.18
CA LEU A 99 -3.17 -6.50 -7.07
C LEU A 99 -4.16 -5.41 -6.64
N LEU A 100 -3.73 -4.14 -6.63
CA LEU A 100 -4.60 -3.00 -6.37
C LEU A 100 -5.62 -2.71 -7.48
N ALA A 101 -5.50 -3.35 -8.65
CA ALA A 101 -6.55 -3.33 -9.67
C ALA A 101 -7.57 -4.46 -9.50
N GLU A 102 -7.08 -5.66 -9.23
CA GLU A 102 -7.88 -6.88 -9.25
C GLU A 102 -8.67 -7.10 -7.94
N LEU A 103 -8.00 -6.94 -6.80
CA LEU A 103 -8.60 -7.27 -5.50
C LEU A 103 -9.80 -6.40 -5.11
N PRO A 104 -9.85 -5.07 -5.39
CA PRO A 104 -11.04 -4.29 -5.09
C PRO A 104 -12.29 -4.78 -5.83
N LEU A 105 -12.15 -5.12 -7.11
CA LEU A 105 -13.22 -5.66 -7.91
C LEU A 105 -13.72 -6.99 -7.33
N LEU A 106 -12.78 -7.87 -7.01
CA LEU A 106 -13.09 -9.18 -6.43
C LEU A 106 -13.78 -9.04 -5.07
N PHE A 107 -13.27 -8.21 -4.16
CA PHE A 107 -13.83 -8.06 -2.81
C PHE A 107 -15.24 -7.47 -2.84
N LEU A 108 -15.46 -6.47 -3.69
CA LEU A 108 -16.78 -5.87 -3.84
C LEU A 108 -17.79 -6.79 -4.52
N SER A 109 -17.35 -7.82 -5.25
CA SER A 109 -18.27 -8.80 -5.87
C SER A 109 -19.01 -9.67 -4.86
N SER A 110 -18.53 -9.72 -3.60
CA SER A 110 -19.17 -10.44 -2.49
C SER A 110 -20.30 -9.64 -1.81
N VAL A 111 -20.55 -8.41 -2.23
CA VAL A 111 -21.55 -7.53 -1.62
C VAL A 111 -22.41 -6.86 -2.69
N THR A 112 -23.61 -6.44 -2.32
CA THR A 112 -24.48 -5.63 -3.20
C THR A 112 -24.54 -4.20 -2.65
N ILE A 113 -24.24 -3.23 -3.50
CA ILE A 113 -24.30 -1.81 -3.17
C ILE A 113 -25.61 -1.26 -3.73
N LYS A 114 -26.48 -0.75 -2.85
CA LYS A 114 -27.73 -0.10 -3.26
C LYS A 114 -27.51 1.39 -3.51
N THR A 115 -28.06 1.89 -4.60
CA THR A 115 -28.11 3.33 -4.90
C THR A 115 -28.98 4.06 -3.87
N GLY A 116 -28.41 5.07 -3.19
CA GLY A 116 -29.15 5.88 -2.21
C GLY A 116 -28.54 5.95 -0.83
N GLY A 117 -27.42 5.29 -0.63
CA GLY A 117 -26.62 5.31 0.60
C GLY A 117 -25.79 4.05 0.69
N VAL A 118 -24.65 4.13 1.37
CA VAL A 118 -23.90 2.94 1.71
C VAL A 118 -24.69 2.20 2.77
N SER A 119 -25.65 1.41 2.32
CA SER A 119 -26.34 0.47 3.21
C SER A 119 -25.50 -0.78 3.33
N SER A 120 -25.51 -1.39 4.51
CA SER A 120 -24.89 -2.70 4.78
C SER A 120 -25.04 -3.65 3.60
N PRO A 121 -24.08 -4.56 3.39
CA PRO A 121 -24.16 -5.55 2.32
C PRO A 121 -25.40 -6.41 2.51
N SER A 122 -26.50 -6.04 1.85
CA SER A 122 -27.76 -6.77 1.88
C SER A 122 -28.29 -6.89 0.45
N GLY A 123 -28.11 -8.04 -0.15
CA GLY A 123 -28.55 -8.40 -1.49
C GLY A 123 -27.84 -9.68 -1.93
N ASP A 124 -28.26 -10.28 -3.03
CA ASP A 124 -27.56 -11.43 -3.57
C ASP A 124 -26.19 -11.00 -4.12
N PRO A 125 -25.10 -11.46 -3.52
CA PRO A 125 -23.77 -11.20 -4.05
C PRO A 125 -23.60 -11.89 -5.41
N ARG A 126 -22.79 -11.33 -6.31
CA ARG A 126 -22.51 -11.98 -7.61
C ARG A 126 -21.77 -13.30 -7.45
N ILE A 127 -20.93 -13.39 -6.43
CA ILE A 127 -20.23 -14.61 -6.06
C ILE A 127 -20.24 -14.80 -4.56
N SER A 128 -20.11 -16.04 -4.13
CA SER A 128 -20.04 -16.36 -2.70
C SER A 128 -18.76 -15.80 -2.09
N ARG A 129 -18.81 -15.47 -0.79
CA ARG A 129 -17.62 -15.05 -0.04
C ARG A 129 -16.50 -16.12 -0.11
N GLN A 130 -16.86 -17.39 -0.14
CA GLN A 130 -15.88 -18.47 -0.27
C GLN A 130 -15.16 -18.45 -1.62
N ASP A 131 -15.87 -18.13 -2.71
CA ASP A 131 -15.25 -17.97 -4.02
C ASP A 131 -14.35 -16.74 -4.08
N VAL A 132 -14.73 -15.63 -3.45
CA VAL A 132 -13.85 -14.46 -3.32
C VAL A 132 -12.55 -14.84 -2.64
N ILE A 133 -12.60 -15.53 -1.51
CA ILE A 133 -11.41 -15.95 -0.77
C ILE A 133 -10.55 -16.91 -1.60
N ARG A 134 -11.16 -17.91 -2.26
CA ARG A 134 -10.46 -18.85 -3.13
C ARG A 134 -9.74 -18.11 -4.26
N ARG A 135 -10.44 -17.21 -4.97
CA ARG A 135 -9.84 -16.41 -6.06
C ARG A 135 -8.77 -15.45 -5.56
N THR A 136 -8.91 -14.89 -4.36
CA THR A 136 -7.85 -14.07 -3.74
C THR A 136 -6.57 -14.86 -3.58
N VAL A 137 -6.65 -16.09 -3.07
CA VAL A 137 -5.49 -16.98 -2.94
C VAL A 137 -4.90 -17.30 -4.32
N GLU A 138 -5.73 -17.65 -5.31
CA GLU A 138 -5.29 -17.93 -6.69
C GLU A 138 -4.56 -16.72 -7.32
N ILE A 139 -5.05 -15.49 -7.10
CA ILE A 139 -4.40 -14.26 -7.58
C ILE A 139 -3.06 -14.03 -6.89
N LEU A 140 -2.99 -14.24 -5.57
CA LEU A 140 -1.74 -14.12 -4.80
C LEU A 140 -0.71 -15.18 -5.21
N GLU A 141 -1.15 -16.41 -5.45
CA GLU A 141 -0.31 -17.51 -5.96
C GLU A 141 0.24 -17.17 -7.36
N ALA A 142 -0.60 -16.67 -8.26
CA ALA A 142 -0.18 -16.20 -9.57
C ALA A 142 0.79 -15.01 -9.49
N TYR A 143 0.53 -14.07 -8.58
CA TYR A 143 1.47 -12.99 -8.27
C TYR A 143 2.84 -13.54 -7.87
N TRP A 144 2.85 -14.56 -7.01
CA TRP A 144 4.08 -15.17 -6.52
C TRP A 144 4.84 -15.94 -7.59
N SER A 145 4.13 -16.76 -8.37
CA SER A 145 4.73 -17.59 -9.44
C SER A 145 5.13 -16.79 -10.69
N GLY A 146 4.72 -15.52 -10.79
CA GLY A 146 4.90 -14.71 -11.99
C GLY A 146 3.93 -15.08 -13.12
N GLU A 147 2.92 -15.89 -12.82
CA GLU A 147 1.89 -16.32 -13.77
C GLU A 147 0.83 -15.22 -13.97
N THR A 148 0.05 -15.38 -15.05
CA THR A 148 -1.12 -14.53 -15.26
C THR A 148 -2.21 -14.94 -14.27
N PRO A 149 -2.78 -13.99 -13.49
CA PRO A 149 -3.86 -14.31 -12.57
C PRO A 149 -5.09 -14.81 -13.32
N PRO A 150 -5.97 -15.55 -12.62
CA PRO A 150 -7.26 -15.93 -13.17
C PRO A 150 -8.02 -14.71 -13.68
N SER A 151 -8.67 -14.84 -14.83
CA SER A 151 -9.50 -13.76 -15.36
C SER A 151 -10.67 -13.47 -14.43
N LEU A 152 -10.90 -12.18 -14.17
CA LEU A 152 -12.08 -11.67 -13.47
C LEU A 152 -13.15 -11.15 -14.43
N MET A 153 -13.06 -11.51 -15.72
CA MET A 153 -14.02 -11.04 -16.75
C MET A 153 -15.46 -11.45 -16.44
N ASP A 154 -15.67 -12.56 -15.77
CA ASP A 154 -16.98 -13.02 -15.32
C ASP A 154 -17.55 -12.15 -14.18
N LEU A 155 -16.72 -11.32 -13.56
CA LEU A 155 -17.12 -10.36 -12.53
C LEU A 155 -17.30 -8.94 -13.07
N GLN A 156 -17.13 -8.74 -14.38
CA GLN A 156 -17.33 -7.42 -14.96
C GLN A 156 -18.74 -6.94 -14.63
N TYR A 157 -18.78 -5.77 -14.02
CA TYR A 157 -20.00 -5.06 -13.76
C TYR A 157 -20.43 -4.33 -15.04
N ASP A 158 -21.72 -4.08 -15.16
CA ASP A 158 -22.19 -3.05 -16.07
C ASP A 158 -21.45 -1.74 -15.72
N ASP A 159 -20.77 -1.16 -16.70
CA ASP A 159 -19.89 0.02 -16.49
C ASP A 159 -20.62 1.20 -15.85
N GLU A 160 -21.95 1.24 -15.98
CA GLU A 160 -22.79 2.28 -15.36
C GLU A 160 -23.23 1.95 -13.92
N SER A 161 -22.97 0.75 -13.43
CA SER A 161 -23.39 0.35 -12.09
C SER A 161 -22.68 1.16 -10.99
N ALA A 162 -23.37 1.42 -9.89
CA ALA A 162 -22.75 2.07 -8.72
C ALA A 162 -21.57 1.26 -8.17
N GLN A 163 -21.65 -0.06 -8.28
CA GLN A 163 -20.63 -0.99 -7.81
C GLN A 163 -19.37 -0.92 -8.66
N SER A 164 -19.51 -0.82 -9.99
CA SER A 164 -18.39 -0.61 -10.91
C SER A 164 -17.66 0.71 -10.61
N ARG A 165 -18.42 1.79 -10.46
CA ARG A 165 -17.85 3.11 -10.13
C ARG A 165 -17.11 3.11 -8.80
N ILE A 166 -17.65 2.46 -7.78
CA ILE A 166 -16.99 2.36 -6.47
C ILE A 166 -15.75 1.48 -6.57
N ALA A 167 -15.80 0.35 -7.29
CA ALA A 167 -14.62 -0.49 -7.51
C ALA A 167 -13.51 0.27 -8.24
N ALA A 168 -13.84 0.98 -9.33
CA ALA A 168 -12.90 1.81 -10.06
C ALA A 168 -12.29 2.91 -9.17
N GLN A 169 -13.10 3.57 -8.34
CA GLN A 169 -12.62 4.58 -7.39
C GLN A 169 -11.68 3.98 -6.34
N ILE A 170 -12.01 2.80 -5.79
CA ILE A 170 -11.14 2.12 -4.82
C ILE A 170 -9.82 1.71 -5.49
N CYS A 171 -9.86 1.12 -6.69
CA CYS A 171 -8.66 0.79 -7.46
C CYS A 171 -7.76 2.01 -7.66
N TRP A 172 -8.34 3.12 -8.11
CA TRP A 172 -7.61 4.36 -8.35
C TRP A 172 -7.02 4.93 -7.06
N SER A 173 -7.86 5.07 -6.02
CA SER A 173 -7.45 5.66 -4.74
C SER A 173 -6.45 4.80 -3.97
N SER A 174 -6.49 3.46 -4.09
CA SER A 174 -5.47 2.59 -3.49
C SER A 174 -4.09 2.83 -4.11
N ARG A 175 -4.06 3.02 -5.42
CA ARG A 175 -2.83 3.36 -6.16
C ARG A 175 -2.36 4.78 -5.82
N GLN A 176 -3.29 5.74 -5.74
CA GLN A 176 -2.98 7.10 -5.27
C GLN A 176 -2.34 7.07 -3.88
N PHE A 177 -2.86 6.25 -2.96
CA PHE A 177 -2.31 6.13 -1.62
C PHE A 177 -0.85 5.64 -1.62
N VAL A 178 -0.52 4.66 -2.46
CA VAL A 178 0.87 4.17 -2.59
C VAL A 178 1.79 5.29 -3.09
N VAL A 179 1.40 6.01 -4.14
CA VAL A 179 2.22 7.14 -4.65
C VAL A 179 2.28 8.29 -3.66
N ALA A 180 1.17 8.61 -3.00
CA ALA A 180 1.11 9.64 -1.98
C ALA A 180 1.97 9.30 -0.76
N HIS A 181 2.12 8.01 -0.41
CA HIS A 181 3.01 7.55 0.64
C HIS A 181 4.48 7.87 0.30
N GLU A 182 4.89 7.61 -0.92
CA GLU A 182 6.25 7.96 -1.37
C GLU A 182 6.47 9.48 -1.39
N LEU A 183 5.49 10.26 -1.86
CA LEU A 183 5.52 11.72 -1.72
C LEU A 183 5.53 12.16 -0.25
N GLY A 184 4.87 11.42 0.63
CA GLY A 184 4.89 11.64 2.07
C GLY A 184 6.31 11.61 2.62
N HIS A 185 7.14 10.65 2.23
CA HIS A 185 8.55 10.63 2.61
C HIS A 185 9.29 11.88 2.14
N LEU A 186 9.07 12.29 0.88
CA LEU A 186 9.68 13.53 0.38
C LEU A 186 9.29 14.73 1.26
N LEU A 187 8.01 14.86 1.62
CA LEU A 187 7.54 15.97 2.45
C LEU A 187 8.08 15.92 3.88
N VAL A 188 8.11 14.72 4.49
CA VAL A 188 8.66 14.52 5.85
C VAL A 188 10.11 14.95 5.92
N HIS A 189 10.90 14.65 4.92
CA HIS A 189 12.35 14.93 4.92
C HIS A 189 12.70 16.33 4.39
N ALA A 190 12.01 16.80 3.34
CA ALA A 190 12.33 18.09 2.73
C ALA A 190 11.65 19.29 3.39
N TYR A 191 10.50 19.06 4.06
CA TYR A 191 9.67 20.13 4.64
C TYR A 191 9.13 19.80 6.05
N PRO A 192 9.96 19.26 6.97
CA PRO A 192 9.48 18.75 8.27
C PRO A 192 8.76 19.80 9.10
N GLU A 193 9.18 21.06 9.04
CA GLU A 193 8.56 22.16 9.82
C GLU A 193 7.15 22.53 9.32
N ARG A 194 6.86 22.27 8.03
CA ARG A 194 5.57 22.62 7.42
C ARG A 194 4.51 21.53 7.59
N ILE A 195 4.94 20.30 7.83
CA ILE A 195 4.06 19.16 8.14
C ILE A 195 4.13 18.76 9.62
N GLY A 196 4.67 19.64 10.46
CA GLY A 196 4.95 19.38 11.88
C GLY A 196 3.76 18.87 12.68
N ASP A 197 2.55 19.36 12.39
CA ASP A 197 1.33 18.91 13.06
C ASP A 197 0.99 17.46 12.74
N ASP A 198 1.20 17.01 11.51
CA ASP A 198 0.98 15.61 11.10
C ASP A 198 2.01 14.68 11.73
N ILE A 199 3.28 15.10 11.80
CA ILE A 199 4.34 14.36 12.49
C ILE A 199 4.02 14.28 13.99
N THR A 200 3.66 15.39 14.61
CA THR A 200 3.33 15.45 16.04
C THR A 200 2.13 14.56 16.36
N ALA A 201 1.07 14.60 15.57
CA ALA A 201 -0.09 13.74 15.75
C ALA A 201 0.29 12.25 15.59
N THR A 202 1.20 11.93 14.66
CA THR A 202 1.74 10.58 14.49
C THR A 202 2.50 10.13 15.73
N VAL A 203 3.43 10.92 16.22
CA VAL A 203 4.22 10.62 17.43
C VAL A 203 3.30 10.39 18.64
N HIS A 204 2.29 11.24 18.83
CA HIS A 204 1.32 11.07 19.92
C HIS A 204 0.53 9.76 19.81
N ARG A 205 0.13 9.37 18.60
CA ARG A 205 -0.66 8.17 18.39
C ARG A 205 0.16 6.89 18.56
N VAL A 206 1.38 6.84 18.00
CA VAL A 206 2.18 5.61 17.97
C VAL A 206 3.13 5.46 19.15
N GLY A 207 3.45 6.56 19.85
CA GLY A 207 4.61 6.67 20.72
C GLY A 207 4.74 5.58 21.78
N ARG A 208 3.66 5.24 22.52
CA ARG A 208 3.73 4.22 23.58
C ARG A 208 3.72 2.81 23.01
N THR A 209 2.69 2.47 22.22
CA THR A 209 2.47 1.10 21.71
C THR A 209 3.68 0.60 20.91
N TYR A 210 4.26 1.47 20.10
CA TYR A 210 5.37 1.17 19.27
C TYR A 210 6.70 1.10 20.05
N ALA A 211 6.92 1.96 21.03
CA ALA A 211 8.07 1.86 21.90
C ALA A 211 8.05 0.57 22.73
N GLU A 212 6.88 0.15 23.23
CA GLU A 212 6.69 -1.13 23.94
C GLU A 212 6.99 -2.32 23.01
N TYR A 213 6.52 -2.28 21.77
CA TYR A 213 6.80 -3.33 20.78
C TYR A 213 8.31 -3.43 20.50
N LEU A 214 9.00 -2.33 20.19
CA LEU A 214 10.44 -2.33 19.95
C LEU A 214 11.24 -2.77 21.19
N ALA A 215 10.76 -2.43 22.39
CA ALA A 215 11.38 -2.88 23.64
C ALA A 215 11.22 -4.39 23.86
N SER A 216 10.15 -5.00 23.32
CA SER A 216 9.94 -6.46 23.39
C SER A 216 10.83 -7.26 22.45
N LEU A 217 11.40 -6.61 21.43
CA LEU A 217 12.31 -7.26 20.50
C LEU A 217 13.70 -7.41 21.14
N ASN A 218 14.32 -8.57 20.93
CA ASN A 218 15.68 -8.83 21.39
C ASN A 218 16.72 -8.24 20.44
N ILE A 219 16.75 -6.91 20.33
CA ILE A 219 17.65 -6.13 19.48
C ILE A 219 18.49 -5.18 20.32
N ASP A 220 19.68 -4.83 19.82
CA ASP A 220 20.55 -3.86 20.49
C ASP A 220 19.95 -2.44 20.45
N ASP A 221 20.47 -1.57 21.33
CA ASP A 221 19.93 -0.20 21.47
C ASP A 221 20.19 0.68 20.25
N ASP A 222 21.25 0.43 19.47
CA ASP A 222 21.53 1.19 18.26
C ASP A 222 20.55 0.83 17.17
N LEU A 223 20.29 -0.46 16.98
CA LEU A 223 19.28 -0.94 16.04
C LEU A 223 17.89 -0.47 16.44
N ARG A 224 17.57 -0.48 17.75
CA ARG A 224 16.29 0.03 18.27
C ARG A 224 16.12 1.52 17.97
N ARG A 225 17.15 2.34 18.16
CA ARG A 225 17.09 3.78 17.84
C ARG A 225 16.93 4.01 16.34
N ALA A 226 17.67 3.28 15.53
CA ALA A 226 17.55 3.38 14.06
C ALA A 226 16.15 2.98 13.58
N ALA A 227 15.60 1.87 14.10
CA ALA A 227 14.24 1.44 13.80
C ALA A 227 13.20 2.48 14.24
N CYS A 228 13.40 3.08 15.41
CA CYS A 228 12.54 4.15 15.93
C CYS A 228 12.38 5.30 14.93
N SER A 229 13.47 5.82 14.40
CA SER A 229 13.43 6.93 13.45
C SER A 229 12.74 6.52 12.16
N LYS A 230 13.16 5.43 11.54
CA LYS A 230 12.61 4.95 10.27
C LYS A 230 11.11 4.61 10.35
N TRP A 231 10.68 4.02 11.44
CA TRP A 231 9.27 3.66 11.63
C TRP A 231 8.38 4.89 11.84
N LEU A 232 8.89 5.91 12.51
CA LEU A 232 8.17 7.18 12.62
C LEU A 232 8.01 7.85 11.25
N ASP A 233 9.04 7.78 10.39
CA ASP A 233 8.97 8.28 9.02
C ASP A 233 7.89 7.56 8.22
N GLU A 234 7.80 6.22 8.33
CA GLU A 234 6.77 5.41 7.67
C GLU A 234 5.34 5.79 8.13
N PHE A 235 5.14 5.91 9.45
CA PHE A 235 3.84 6.31 9.98
C PHE A 235 3.47 7.76 9.60
N ALA A 236 4.45 8.65 9.55
CA ALA A 236 4.25 10.02 9.12
C ALA A 236 3.91 10.08 7.61
N ALA A 237 4.61 9.30 6.79
CA ALA A 237 4.31 9.18 5.37
C ALA A 237 2.90 8.63 5.12
N ASP A 238 2.46 7.60 5.86
CA ASP A 238 1.08 7.09 5.81
C ASP A 238 0.04 8.16 6.17
N ARG A 239 0.31 8.95 7.20
CA ARG A 239 -0.56 10.04 7.64
C ARG A 239 -0.69 11.11 6.57
N VAL A 240 0.44 11.55 6.02
CA VAL A 240 0.49 12.55 4.94
C VAL A 240 -0.22 12.01 3.70
N ALA A 241 0.05 10.77 3.31
CA ALA A 241 -0.61 10.12 2.18
C ALA A 241 -2.13 10.12 2.30
N LEU A 242 -2.65 9.71 3.47
CA LEU A 242 -4.09 9.72 3.73
C LEU A 242 -4.67 11.13 3.58
N ARG A 243 -3.98 12.15 4.13
CA ARG A 243 -4.40 13.55 4.03
C ARG A 243 -4.44 14.04 2.58
N LEU A 244 -3.38 13.78 1.81
CA LEU A 244 -3.32 14.15 0.39
C LEU A 244 -4.45 13.50 -0.42
N CYS A 245 -4.67 12.20 -0.24
CA CYS A 245 -5.73 11.47 -0.93
C CYS A 245 -7.14 11.97 -0.55
N ILE A 246 -7.38 12.30 0.72
CA ILE A 246 -8.66 12.85 1.18
C ILE A 246 -8.89 14.24 0.62
N ASN A 247 -7.88 15.10 0.61
CA ASN A 247 -7.99 16.46 0.10
C ASN A 247 -8.26 16.47 -1.41
N LEU A 248 -7.54 15.64 -2.16
CA LEU A 248 -7.73 15.49 -3.61
C LEU A 248 -9.17 15.07 -3.96
N ASN A 249 -9.85 14.38 -3.06
CA ASN A 249 -11.19 13.84 -3.25
C ASN A 249 -12.25 14.52 -2.35
N GLU A 250 -12.15 15.84 -2.16
CA GLU A 250 -13.00 16.59 -1.21
C GLU A 250 -14.50 16.56 -1.49
N HIS A 251 -14.93 16.16 -2.67
CA HIS A 251 -16.35 16.23 -3.08
C HIS A 251 -17.11 14.97 -2.68
N GLY A 252 -18.06 15.15 -1.77
CA GLY A 252 -19.22 14.31 -1.40
C GLY A 252 -19.04 12.78 -1.37
N GLY A 253 -19.04 12.15 -0.21
CA GLY A 253 -19.09 10.68 -0.05
C GLY A 253 -17.85 9.89 -0.49
N VAL A 254 -16.99 10.48 -1.32
CA VAL A 254 -15.79 9.87 -1.87
C VAL A 254 -14.71 9.70 -0.80
N LYS A 255 -14.63 10.60 0.19
CA LYS A 255 -13.63 10.52 1.26
C LYS A 255 -13.62 9.17 1.99
N GLN A 256 -14.79 8.59 2.20
CA GLN A 256 -14.94 7.29 2.85
C GLN A 256 -14.41 6.15 1.98
N VAL A 257 -14.66 6.24 0.67
CA VAL A 257 -14.13 5.29 -0.31
C VAL A 257 -12.62 5.38 -0.38
N VAL A 258 -12.06 6.59 -0.37
CA VAL A 258 -10.62 6.85 -0.34
C VAL A 258 -9.98 6.30 0.93
N ALA A 259 -10.60 6.51 2.09
CA ALA A 259 -10.11 5.97 3.35
C ALA A 259 -10.09 4.43 3.37
N SER A 260 -11.13 3.81 2.79
CA SER A 260 -11.18 2.34 2.63
C SER A 260 -10.13 1.85 1.62
N ALA A 261 -9.87 2.62 0.58
CA ALA A 261 -8.83 2.31 -0.41
C ALA A 261 -7.41 2.36 0.19
N ALA A 262 -7.13 3.32 1.06
CA ALA A 262 -5.87 3.40 1.79
C ALA A 262 -5.68 2.17 2.73
N GLN A 263 -6.73 1.75 3.42
CA GLN A 263 -6.70 0.51 4.21
C GLN A 263 -6.45 -0.72 3.33
N LEU A 264 -7.11 -0.79 2.16
CA LEU A 264 -6.93 -1.90 1.23
C LEU A 264 -5.48 -1.99 0.72
N ALA A 265 -4.82 -0.87 0.44
CA ALA A 265 -3.43 -0.86 0.01
C ALA A 265 -2.52 -1.54 1.06
N LEU A 266 -2.70 -1.24 2.35
CA LEU A 266 -1.96 -1.90 3.42
C LEU A 266 -2.39 -3.37 3.64
N LEU A 267 -3.68 -3.69 3.46
CA LEU A 267 -4.15 -5.08 3.55
C LEU A 267 -3.56 -5.95 2.43
N VAL A 268 -3.43 -5.43 1.22
CA VAL A 268 -2.77 -6.13 0.11
C VAL A 268 -1.29 -6.37 0.44
N THR A 269 -0.60 -5.38 0.97
CA THR A 269 0.78 -5.55 1.45
C THR A 269 0.87 -6.64 2.52
N LEU A 270 -0.05 -6.64 3.49
CA LEU A 270 -0.11 -7.66 4.54
C LEU A 270 -0.33 -9.08 3.98
N LEU A 271 -1.18 -9.22 2.96
CA LEU A 271 -1.39 -10.51 2.26
C LEU A 271 -0.12 -11.00 1.56
N ILE A 272 0.63 -10.09 0.94
CA ILE A 272 1.93 -10.42 0.32
C ILE A 272 2.94 -10.84 1.40
N GLU A 273 3.02 -10.13 2.52
CA GLU A 273 3.87 -10.49 3.65
C GLU A 273 3.51 -11.90 4.18
N LYS A 274 2.22 -12.19 4.30
CA LYS A 274 1.75 -13.51 4.75
C LYS A 274 2.08 -14.63 3.75
N LEU A 275 1.89 -14.37 2.47
CA LEU A 275 2.29 -15.32 1.42
C LEU A 275 3.80 -15.61 1.49
N PHE A 276 4.62 -14.59 1.70
CA PHE A 276 6.05 -14.74 1.91
C PHE A 276 6.37 -15.60 3.13
N GLU A 277 5.73 -15.33 4.27
CA GLU A 277 5.91 -16.10 5.49
C GLU A 277 5.60 -17.60 5.28
N VAL A 278 4.49 -17.90 4.62
CA VAL A 278 4.08 -19.28 4.34
C VAL A 278 5.09 -19.99 3.42
N ARG A 279 5.60 -19.29 2.41
CA ARG A 279 6.52 -19.87 1.42
C ARG A 279 7.93 -20.10 1.94
N TYR A 280 8.41 -19.25 2.82
CA TYR A 280 9.78 -19.31 3.36
C TYR A 280 9.87 -19.80 4.81
N GLY A 281 8.75 -19.99 5.48
CA GLY A 281 8.71 -20.35 6.89
C GLY A 281 9.27 -19.29 7.83
N ARG A 282 9.37 -18.04 7.36
CA ARG A 282 9.90 -16.89 8.11
C ARG A 282 9.14 -15.63 7.78
N SER A 283 8.90 -14.81 8.79
CA SER A 283 8.31 -13.48 8.58
C SER A 283 9.34 -12.48 8.01
N LEU A 284 8.87 -11.47 7.29
CA LEU A 284 9.72 -10.37 6.83
C LEU A 284 10.35 -9.62 8.00
N SER A 285 9.65 -9.53 9.14
CA SER A 285 10.18 -8.92 10.35
C SER A 285 11.36 -9.71 10.94
N GLU A 286 11.32 -11.05 10.92
CA GLU A 286 12.44 -11.89 11.36
C GLU A 286 13.65 -11.73 10.44
N LEU A 287 13.43 -11.75 9.12
CA LEU A 287 14.50 -11.49 8.15
C LEU A 287 15.12 -10.10 8.31
N SER A 288 14.27 -9.09 8.52
CA SER A 288 14.69 -7.71 8.75
C SER A 288 15.52 -7.55 10.01
N GLN A 289 15.19 -8.29 11.10
CA GLN A 289 16.00 -8.34 12.32
C GLN A 289 17.35 -9.02 12.09
N GLU A 290 17.38 -10.20 11.43
CA GLU A 290 18.61 -10.90 11.10
C GLU A 290 19.53 -10.06 10.21
N GLN A 291 18.97 -9.34 9.25
CA GLN A 291 19.72 -8.46 8.35
C GLN A 291 20.05 -7.10 8.98
N ARG A 292 19.61 -6.85 10.22
CA ARG A 292 19.75 -5.56 10.94
C ARG A 292 19.26 -4.35 10.14
N ARG A 293 18.22 -4.53 9.34
CA ARG A 293 17.66 -3.45 8.52
C ARG A 293 16.49 -2.75 9.20
N MET A 294 15.51 -3.49 9.66
CA MET A 294 14.30 -2.99 10.33
C MET A 294 13.78 -1.66 9.74
N ASP A 295 13.80 -1.58 8.41
CA ASP A 295 13.54 -0.32 7.70
C ASP A 295 12.06 0.07 7.77
N HIS A 296 11.18 -0.91 7.95
CA HIS A 296 9.73 -0.70 7.99
C HIS A 296 9.09 -1.33 9.24
N PRO A 297 8.08 -0.69 9.82
CA PRO A 297 7.27 -1.31 10.85
C PRO A 297 6.42 -2.44 10.24
N PRO A 298 6.00 -3.43 11.04
CA PRO A 298 5.07 -4.46 10.58
C PRO A 298 3.82 -3.81 9.94
N THR A 299 3.42 -4.29 8.77
CA THR A 299 2.27 -3.71 8.03
C THR A 299 0.98 -3.75 8.86
N LYS A 300 0.80 -4.77 9.71
CA LYS A 300 -0.31 -4.81 10.66
C LYS A 300 -0.33 -3.58 11.58
N MET A 301 0.81 -3.15 12.08
CA MET A 301 0.92 -1.98 12.95
C MET A 301 0.61 -0.69 12.17
N ARG A 302 1.12 -0.56 10.93
CA ARG A 302 0.77 0.57 10.04
C ARG A 302 -0.74 0.65 9.83
N LEU A 303 -1.39 -0.49 9.55
CA LEU A 303 -2.83 -0.57 9.35
C LEU A 303 -3.62 -0.14 10.59
N GLU A 304 -3.22 -0.57 11.79
CA GLU A 304 -3.85 -0.18 13.05
C GLU A 304 -3.75 1.33 13.30
N VAL A 305 -2.58 1.92 13.04
CA VAL A 305 -2.34 3.37 13.17
C VAL A 305 -3.19 4.14 12.15
N LEU A 306 -3.18 3.72 10.88
CA LEU A 306 -3.97 4.33 9.81
C LEU A 306 -5.46 4.32 10.13
N ARG A 307 -5.98 3.19 10.61
CA ARG A 307 -7.38 3.06 11.08
C ARG A 307 -7.70 4.01 12.21
N GLY A 308 -6.77 4.24 13.11
CA GLY A 308 -6.93 5.22 14.15
C GLY A 308 -7.21 6.61 13.57
N TYR A 309 -6.47 7.05 12.57
CA TYR A 309 -6.69 8.33 11.88
C TYR A 309 -8.02 8.37 11.14
N ILE A 310 -8.38 7.28 10.46
CA ILE A 310 -9.64 7.21 9.71
C ILE A 310 -10.83 7.32 10.67
N ARG A 311 -10.86 6.57 11.77
CA ARG A 311 -11.97 6.56 12.72
C ARG A 311 -12.22 7.90 13.40
N GLU A 312 -11.20 8.74 13.52
CA GLU A 312 -11.33 10.10 14.07
C GLU A 312 -12.03 11.04 13.09
N ALA A 313 -11.90 10.80 11.81
CA ALA A 313 -12.34 11.72 10.77
C ALA A 313 -13.54 11.24 9.95
N LEU A 314 -13.71 9.92 9.77
CA LEU A 314 -14.63 9.34 8.79
C LEU A 314 -15.24 8.01 9.28
N PRO A 315 -16.52 7.72 8.94
CA PRO A 315 -17.07 6.39 9.12
C PRO A 315 -16.36 5.38 8.22
N ASP A 316 -16.04 4.21 8.76
CA ASP A 316 -15.47 3.09 8.00
C ASP A 316 -16.59 2.39 7.22
N VAL A 317 -16.47 2.37 5.90
CA VAL A 317 -17.49 1.83 5.01
C VAL A 317 -17.15 0.43 4.50
N PHE A 318 -15.92 0.24 4.03
CA PHE A 318 -15.49 -1.02 3.42
C PHE A 318 -14.28 -1.64 4.12
N GLY A 319 -13.61 -0.92 5.02
CA GLY A 319 -12.38 -1.40 5.64
C GLY A 319 -12.57 -2.70 6.40
N GLN A 320 -13.70 -2.86 7.13
CA GLN A 320 -14.01 -4.09 7.84
C GLN A 320 -14.26 -5.26 6.87
N LEU A 321 -14.99 -5.03 5.76
CA LEU A 321 -15.20 -6.06 4.74
C LEU A 321 -13.88 -6.54 4.16
N PHE A 322 -13.00 -5.60 3.79
CA PHE A 322 -11.70 -5.93 3.21
C PHE A 322 -10.82 -6.70 4.19
N GLU A 323 -10.82 -6.28 5.47
CA GLU A 323 -10.10 -6.99 6.52
C GLU A 323 -10.59 -8.41 6.72
N ASP A 324 -11.89 -8.61 6.80
CA ASP A 324 -12.48 -9.91 7.00
C ASP A 324 -12.12 -10.87 5.85
N ILE A 325 -12.16 -10.39 4.59
CA ILE A 325 -11.76 -11.20 3.44
C ILE A 325 -10.26 -11.48 3.46
N ALA A 326 -9.44 -10.47 3.75
CA ALA A 326 -7.99 -10.62 3.81
C ALA A 326 -7.56 -11.61 4.90
N ASN A 327 -8.17 -11.55 6.08
CA ASN A 327 -7.89 -12.47 7.17
C ASN A 327 -8.28 -13.92 6.81
N GLU A 328 -9.45 -14.12 6.18
CA GLU A 328 -9.86 -15.45 5.74
C GLU A 328 -8.98 -15.99 4.61
N ALA A 329 -8.56 -15.16 3.66
CA ALA A 329 -7.62 -15.53 2.61
C ALA A 329 -6.24 -15.88 3.21
N SER A 330 -5.75 -15.08 4.15
CA SER A 330 -4.49 -15.32 4.86
C SER A 330 -4.46 -16.66 5.62
N ASN A 331 -5.61 -17.09 6.15
CA ASN A 331 -5.73 -18.37 6.83
C ASN A 331 -5.77 -19.58 5.87
N ARG A 332 -5.93 -19.34 4.56
CA ARG A 332 -5.95 -20.38 3.53
C ARG A 332 -4.64 -20.47 2.74
N LEU A 333 -3.79 -19.47 2.84
CA LEU A 333 -2.41 -19.51 2.33
C LEU A 333 -1.58 -20.51 3.13
#